data_49de4dcf2bfdcc1dd34611173ab99180
#
_entry.id   49de4dcf2bfdcc1dd34611173ab99180
#
_cell.length_a   1.000
_cell.length_b   1.000
_cell.length_c   1.000
_cell.angle_alpha   90.00
_cell.angle_beta   90.00
_cell.angle_gamma   90.00
#
_symmetry.space_group_name_H-M   'P 1'
#
loop_
_entity.id
_entity.type
_entity.pdbx_description
1 polymer ?
#
loop_
_entity_poly.entity_id
_entity_poly.type
_entity_poly.pdbx_seq_one_letter_code
_entity_poly.pdbx_strand_id
1 'polypeptide(L)'
;MKTQRFGDISVQKVLDGVENFKAVVAFPNINLEVFEEHKNWIEPFYNFTTETIRISMHSYVISTPEINILVDTCIGNGKNRVGNGPIYKANADVLSHWNLRESAYLQNLNNIG
;
A
#
# COMPACT_ATOMS: atom_id res chain seq x y z
N MET A 1 7.51 6.95 -8.56
CA MET A 1 7.51 6.30 -9.91
C MET A 1 7.36 7.41 -10.94
N LYS A 2 8.17 7.35 -11.98
CA LYS A 2 7.99 8.26 -13.13
C LYS A 2 6.72 7.86 -13.89
N THR A 3 6.05 8.83 -14.52
CA THR A 3 4.94 8.57 -15.44
C THR A 3 5.38 7.59 -16.54
N GLN A 4 4.62 6.52 -16.71
CA GLN A 4 4.78 5.58 -17.83
C GLN A 4 3.89 6.01 -18.98
N ARG A 5 4.36 5.90 -20.22
CA ARG A 5 3.60 6.24 -21.41
C ARG A 5 3.52 5.06 -22.38
N PHE A 6 2.31 4.84 -22.89
CA PHE A 6 1.97 3.77 -23.84
C PHE A 6 1.13 4.40 -24.96
N GLY A 7 1.78 4.97 -25.98
CA GLY A 7 1.11 5.79 -26.97
C GLY A 7 0.48 7.02 -26.32
N ASP A 8 -0.82 7.19 -26.50
CA ASP A 8 -1.60 8.31 -25.95
C ASP A 8 -2.08 8.06 -24.51
N ILE A 9 -1.76 6.90 -23.95
CA ILE A 9 -2.11 6.56 -22.57
C ILE A 9 -0.93 6.85 -21.67
N SER A 10 -1.19 7.48 -20.52
CA SER A 10 -0.21 7.61 -19.44
C SER A 10 -0.69 6.95 -18.16
N VAL A 11 0.24 6.37 -17.41
CA VAL A 11 0.00 5.77 -16.09
C VAL A 11 0.89 6.45 -15.07
N GLN A 12 0.27 6.95 -14.01
CA GLN A 12 0.94 7.69 -12.95
C GLN A 12 0.59 7.13 -11.59
N LYS A 13 1.60 6.91 -10.74
CA LYS A 13 1.42 6.42 -9.37
C LYS A 13 1.16 7.60 -8.42
N VAL A 14 0.12 7.47 -7.60
CA VAL A 14 -0.23 8.40 -6.52
C VAL A 14 0.00 7.70 -5.19
N LEU A 15 1.02 8.12 -4.46
CA LEU A 15 1.35 7.50 -3.18
C LEU A 15 0.40 7.99 -2.08
N ASP A 16 -0.16 7.05 -1.33
CA ASP A 16 -0.85 7.30 -0.06
C ASP A 16 0.11 7.11 1.12
N GLY A 17 0.88 6.05 1.12
CA GLY A 17 1.88 5.81 2.15
C GLY A 17 2.65 4.51 1.95
N VAL A 18 3.62 4.31 2.83
CA VAL A 18 4.41 3.08 2.92
C VAL A 18 4.35 2.58 4.35
N GLU A 19 4.07 1.30 4.51
CA GLU A 19 4.00 0.64 5.81
C GLU A 19 4.87 -0.61 5.84
N ASN A 20 5.31 -0.98 7.05
CA ASN A 20 6.00 -2.23 7.28
C ASN A 20 5.13 -3.11 8.18
N PHE A 21 4.72 -4.26 7.68
CA PHE A 21 3.91 -5.23 8.43
C PHE A 21 4.71 -6.49 8.70
N LYS A 22 4.46 -7.14 9.83
CA LYS A 22 4.94 -8.51 10.02
C LYS A 22 4.45 -9.39 8.87
N ALA A 23 5.34 -10.15 8.25
CA ALA A 23 5.00 -11.00 7.11
C ALA A 23 3.87 -11.97 7.44
N VAL A 24 3.89 -12.54 8.66
CA VAL A 24 2.85 -13.45 9.16
C VAL A 24 1.48 -12.79 9.37
N VAL A 25 1.44 -11.47 9.55
CA VAL A 25 0.17 -10.71 9.63
C VAL A 25 -0.39 -10.48 8.22
N ALA A 26 0.46 -10.10 7.28
CA ALA A 26 0.06 -9.91 5.88
C ALA A 26 -0.31 -11.24 5.20
N PHE A 27 0.42 -12.31 5.53
CA PHE A 27 0.26 -13.65 4.95
C PHE A 27 0.29 -14.71 6.05
N PRO A 28 -0.83 -15.01 6.72
CA PRO A 28 -0.87 -15.88 7.92
C PRO A 28 -0.32 -17.30 7.72
N ASN A 29 -0.36 -17.80 6.51
CA ASN A 29 0.08 -19.17 6.18
C ASN A 29 1.45 -19.21 5.47
N ILE A 30 2.21 -18.12 5.52
CA ILE A 30 3.49 -18.07 4.82
C ILE A 30 4.56 -18.91 5.55
N ASN A 31 5.34 -19.63 4.77
CA ASN A 31 6.60 -20.20 5.25
C ASN A 31 7.73 -19.17 5.02
N LEU A 32 8.25 -18.60 6.11
CA LEU A 32 9.30 -17.58 6.03
C LEU A 32 10.64 -18.10 5.47
N GLU A 33 10.88 -19.42 5.51
CA GLU A 33 12.07 -20.04 4.92
C GLU A 33 12.15 -19.81 3.41
N VAL A 34 11.00 -19.69 2.74
CA VAL A 34 10.94 -19.37 1.31
C VAL A 34 11.58 -18.01 1.02
N PHE A 35 11.52 -17.06 1.95
CA PHE A 35 12.14 -15.75 1.77
C PHE A 35 13.67 -15.83 1.77
N GLU A 36 14.25 -16.74 2.55
CA GLU A 36 15.70 -16.96 2.53
C GLU A 36 16.18 -17.50 1.19
N GLU A 37 15.43 -18.41 0.56
CA GLU A 37 15.73 -18.95 -0.77
C GLU A 37 15.74 -17.86 -1.86
N HIS A 38 14.98 -16.78 -1.64
CA HIS A 38 14.80 -15.68 -2.58
C HIS A 38 15.43 -14.36 -2.13
N LYS A 39 16.34 -14.42 -1.16
CA LYS A 39 16.97 -13.25 -0.54
C LYS A 39 17.57 -12.25 -1.54
N ASN A 40 18.15 -12.74 -2.61
CA ASN A 40 18.83 -11.93 -3.61
C ASN A 40 17.94 -10.86 -4.29
N TRP A 41 16.62 -11.06 -4.30
CA TRP A 41 15.71 -10.10 -4.90
C TRP A 41 14.63 -9.57 -3.94
N ILE A 42 14.34 -10.29 -2.85
CA ILE A 42 13.27 -9.90 -1.91
C ILE A 42 13.77 -8.91 -0.84
N GLU A 43 15.07 -8.86 -0.58
CA GLU A 43 15.67 -8.02 0.48
C GLU A 43 15.24 -6.55 0.45
N PRO A 44 15.04 -5.87 -0.70
CA PRO A 44 14.51 -4.50 -0.72
C PRO A 44 13.08 -4.35 -0.18
N PHE A 45 12.31 -5.44 -0.11
CA PHE A 45 10.90 -5.47 0.28
C PHE A 45 10.64 -6.20 1.59
N TYR A 46 11.61 -6.97 2.07
CA TYR A 46 11.51 -7.76 3.29
C TYR A 46 12.73 -7.57 4.18
N ASN A 47 12.47 -7.25 5.43
CA ASN A 47 13.52 -7.13 6.45
C ASN A 47 13.62 -8.46 7.22
N PHE A 48 14.73 -9.17 7.03
CA PHE A 48 14.99 -10.46 7.66
C PHE A 48 15.19 -10.40 9.18
N THR A 49 15.65 -9.25 9.70
CA THR A 49 15.84 -9.08 11.14
C THR A 49 14.51 -8.85 11.86
N THR A 50 13.62 -8.06 11.27
CA THR A 50 12.33 -7.72 11.87
C THR A 50 11.19 -8.57 11.34
N GLU A 51 11.42 -9.41 10.34
CA GLU A 51 10.42 -10.24 9.63
C GLU A 51 9.24 -9.39 9.11
N THR A 52 9.55 -8.21 8.58
CA THR A 52 8.55 -7.28 8.07
C THR A 52 8.62 -7.11 6.56
N ILE A 53 7.44 -7.02 5.94
CA ILE A 53 7.28 -6.69 4.53
C ILE A 53 6.99 -5.20 4.41
N ARG A 54 7.64 -4.55 3.46
CA ARG A 54 7.37 -3.18 3.07
C ARG A 54 6.26 -3.14 2.03
N ILE A 55 5.13 -2.52 2.38
CA ILE A 55 3.95 -2.40 1.52
C ILE A 55 3.74 -0.94 1.14
N SER A 56 3.60 -0.69 -0.15
CA SER A 56 3.24 0.63 -0.68
C SER A 56 1.74 0.69 -0.91
N MET A 57 1.07 1.61 -0.23
CA MET A 57 -0.32 1.95 -0.47
C MET A 57 -0.37 3.08 -1.50
N HIS A 58 -0.96 2.82 -2.64
CA HIS A 58 -0.99 3.77 -3.74
C HIS A 58 -2.12 3.47 -4.72
N SER A 59 -2.53 4.51 -5.42
CA SER A 59 -3.41 4.42 -6.59
C SER A 59 -2.59 4.54 -7.87
N TYR A 60 -3.18 4.15 -8.98
CA TYR A 60 -2.73 4.56 -10.30
C TYR A 60 -3.77 5.44 -10.97
N VAL A 61 -3.33 6.52 -11.59
CA VAL A 61 -4.14 7.31 -12.51
C VAL A 61 -3.74 6.92 -13.93
N ILE A 62 -4.70 6.40 -14.67
CA ILE A 62 -4.56 6.09 -16.09
C ILE A 62 -5.26 7.21 -16.84
N SER A 63 -4.49 7.99 -17.60
CA SER A 63 -5.02 9.09 -18.40
C SER A 63 -5.00 8.68 -19.88
N THR A 64 -6.14 8.84 -20.52
CA THR A 64 -6.34 8.70 -21.96
C THR A 64 -6.73 10.06 -22.54
N PRO A 65 -6.82 10.23 -23.88
CA PRO A 65 -7.32 11.47 -24.46
C PRO A 65 -8.76 11.84 -24.07
N GLU A 66 -9.54 10.86 -23.63
CA GLU A 66 -10.98 11.02 -23.35
C GLU A 66 -11.31 11.05 -21.86
N ILE A 67 -10.65 10.22 -21.06
CA ILE A 67 -10.99 10.05 -19.62
C ILE A 67 -9.75 9.81 -18.77
N ASN A 68 -9.89 10.11 -17.48
CA ASN A 68 -8.99 9.68 -16.42
C ASN A 68 -9.65 8.57 -15.60
N ILE A 69 -8.89 7.50 -15.35
CA ILE A 69 -9.34 6.34 -14.57
C ILE A 69 -8.48 6.26 -13.32
N LEU A 70 -9.10 6.27 -12.15
CA LEU A 70 -8.44 6.01 -10.88
C LEU A 70 -8.54 4.53 -10.53
N VAL A 71 -7.40 3.87 -10.40
CA VAL A 71 -7.31 2.46 -9.99
C VAL A 71 -6.95 2.41 -8.52
N ASP A 72 -7.85 1.88 -7.70
CA ASP A 72 -7.81 1.88 -6.24
C ASP A 72 -7.95 3.30 -5.65
N THR A 73 -8.58 3.40 -4.50
CA THR A 73 -8.80 4.68 -3.79
C THR A 73 -8.06 4.75 -2.45
N CYS A 74 -7.19 3.78 -2.21
CA CYS A 74 -6.42 3.64 -0.97
C CYS A 74 -7.31 3.53 0.28
N ILE A 75 -6.78 3.87 1.45
CA ILE A 75 -7.47 3.61 2.73
C ILE A 75 -8.28 4.80 3.25
N GLY A 76 -8.09 5.98 2.70
CA GLY A 76 -8.79 7.20 3.11
C GLY A 76 -8.29 7.81 4.42
N ASN A 77 -8.58 9.11 4.58
CA ASN A 77 -8.21 9.86 5.77
C ASN A 77 -9.33 9.91 6.81
N GLY A 78 -8.97 10.13 8.08
CA GLY A 78 -9.87 10.37 9.18
C GLY A 78 -10.85 9.23 9.50
N LYS A 79 -10.58 8.01 9.08
CA LYS A 79 -11.47 6.86 9.30
C LYS A 79 -11.22 6.21 10.65
N ASN A 80 -12.28 6.05 11.45
CA ASN A 80 -12.21 5.27 12.66
C ASN A 80 -12.13 3.78 12.32
N ARG A 81 -11.02 3.15 12.70
CA ARG A 81 -10.71 1.74 12.42
C ARG A 81 -10.50 0.92 13.69
N VAL A 82 -10.87 1.46 14.83
CA VAL A 82 -10.81 0.78 16.13
C VAL A 82 -12.22 0.43 16.58
N GLY A 83 -12.42 -0.83 17.00
CA GLY A 83 -13.70 -1.33 17.49
C GLY A 83 -13.53 -2.57 18.34
N ASN A 84 -14.65 -3.09 18.86
CA ASN A 84 -14.67 -4.21 19.80
C ASN A 84 -14.99 -5.58 19.15
N GLY A 85 -15.28 -5.59 17.84
CA GLY A 85 -15.62 -6.81 17.14
C GLY A 85 -14.40 -7.71 16.87
N PRO A 86 -14.63 -8.99 16.50
CA PRO A 86 -13.54 -9.95 16.23
C PRO A 86 -12.56 -9.49 15.16
N ILE A 87 -13.06 -8.85 14.10
CA ILE A 87 -12.23 -8.32 13.00
C ILE A 87 -11.25 -7.26 13.51
N TYR A 88 -11.70 -6.36 14.37
CA TYR A 88 -10.85 -5.32 14.96
C TYR A 88 -9.77 -5.90 15.86
N LYS A 89 -10.10 -6.91 16.67
CA LYS A 89 -9.13 -7.57 17.56
C LYS A 89 -8.08 -8.36 16.77
N ALA A 90 -8.51 -9.09 15.74
CA ALA A 90 -7.61 -9.91 14.91
C ALA A 90 -6.63 -9.06 14.10
N ASN A 91 -6.98 -7.81 13.76
CA ASN A 91 -6.19 -6.92 12.91
C ASN A 91 -5.73 -5.65 13.65
N ALA A 92 -5.69 -5.68 14.97
CA ALA A 92 -5.41 -4.50 15.81
C ALA A 92 -4.09 -3.80 15.42
N ASP A 93 -3.04 -4.55 15.14
CA ASP A 93 -1.73 -3.99 14.77
C ASP A 93 -1.79 -3.18 13.46
N VAL A 94 -2.48 -3.71 12.45
CA VAL A 94 -2.66 -3.02 11.16
C VAL A 94 -3.63 -1.85 11.30
N LEU A 95 -4.78 -2.09 11.92
CA LEU A 95 -5.85 -1.11 12.03
C LEU A 95 -5.47 0.08 12.91
N SER A 96 -4.64 -0.13 13.95
CA SER A 96 -4.13 0.96 14.78
C SER A 96 -3.27 1.95 14.01
N HIS A 97 -2.45 1.46 13.07
CA HIS A 97 -1.64 2.32 12.19
C HIS A 97 -2.49 3.20 11.27
N TRP A 98 -3.67 2.71 10.89
CA TRP A 98 -4.56 3.38 9.94
C TRP A 98 -5.72 4.13 10.61
N ASN A 99 -5.87 3.97 11.93
CA ASN A 99 -6.96 4.63 12.66
C ASN A 99 -6.77 6.14 12.67
N LEU A 100 -7.78 6.85 12.17
CA LEU A 100 -7.80 8.32 12.07
C LEU A 100 -6.56 8.90 11.35
N ARG A 101 -5.91 8.10 10.51
CA ARG A 101 -4.72 8.48 9.76
C ARG A 101 -5.04 9.63 8.81
N GLU A 102 -4.11 10.56 8.72
CA GLU A 102 -4.08 11.61 7.72
C GLU A 102 -2.87 11.43 6.80
N SER A 103 -3.09 11.59 5.51
CA SER A 103 -2.04 11.54 4.50
C SER A 103 -2.22 12.65 3.47
N ALA A 104 -1.18 12.93 2.72
CA ALA A 104 -1.23 13.89 1.62
C ALA A 104 -1.84 13.29 0.32
N TYR A 105 -2.51 12.14 0.39
CA TYR A 105 -3.00 11.42 -0.79
C TYR A 105 -3.87 12.28 -1.71
N LEU A 106 -4.88 12.98 -1.16
CA LEU A 106 -5.76 13.83 -1.96
C LEU A 106 -5.02 15.01 -2.59
N GLN A 107 -4.04 15.57 -1.87
CA GLN A 107 -3.20 16.63 -2.40
C GLN A 107 -2.31 16.10 -3.54
N ASN A 108 -1.73 14.91 -3.35
CA ASN A 108 -0.93 14.25 -4.37
C ASN A 108 -1.77 13.94 -5.63
N LEU A 109 -3.01 13.47 -5.44
CA LEU A 109 -3.94 13.20 -6.52
C LEU A 109 -4.29 14.49 -7.29
N ASN A 110 -4.61 15.57 -6.58
CA ASN A 110 -4.91 16.86 -7.20
C ASN A 110 -3.74 17.43 -8.01
N ASN A 111 -2.49 17.15 -7.61
CA ASN A 111 -1.30 17.62 -8.32
C ASN A 111 -1.05 16.91 -9.66
N ILE A 112 -1.77 15.84 -9.93
CA ILE A 112 -1.69 15.12 -11.21
C ILE A 112 -2.51 15.80 -12.30
N GLY A 113 -3.52 16.55 -11.94
CA GLY A 113 -4.42 17.28 -12.83
C GLY A 113 -5.75 16.57 -13.00
#